data_f8ed318f2e768873601df750f795fe81
#
_entry.id   f8ed318f2e768873601df750f795fe81
#
_cell.length_a   1.000
_cell.length_b   1.000
_cell.length_c   1.000
_cell.angle_alpha   90.00
_cell.angle_beta   90.00
_cell.angle_gamma   90.00
#
_symmetry.space_group_name_H-M   'P 1'
#
loop_
_entity.id
_entity.type
_entity.pdbx_description
1 polymer ?
#
loop_
_entity_poly.entity_id
_entity_poly.type
_entity_poly.pdbx_seq_one_letter_code
_entity_poly.pdbx_strand_id
1 'polypeptide(L)'
;MFVPPPHVIEQIRKQPECRLLWAVLQDGMETYRKYTGATSRRGQRLFADAERWIMENDPTWLCSFVSICHVLELEPGYLRARLQRWRTTPLASALRQAA
;
A
#
# COMPACT_ATOMS: atom_id res chain seq x y z
N MET A 1 -7.53 -1.51 -7.52
CA MET A 1 -7.48 -0.11 -7.07
C MET A 1 -8.07 0.02 -5.66
N PHE A 2 -7.46 0.86 -4.85
CA PHE A 2 -7.93 1.08 -3.49
C PHE A 2 -8.87 2.28 -3.46
N VAL A 3 -10.03 2.10 -2.84
CA VAL A 3 -10.99 3.19 -2.65
C VAL A 3 -10.74 3.81 -1.29
N PRO A 4 -10.61 5.14 -1.19
CA PRO A 4 -10.38 5.77 0.11
C PRO A 4 -11.60 5.59 1.02
N PRO A 5 -11.39 5.38 2.33
CA PRO A 5 -12.49 5.34 3.30
C PRO A 5 -13.22 6.69 3.35
N PRO A 6 -14.48 6.72 3.83
CA PRO A 6 -15.24 7.98 3.88
C PRO A 6 -14.54 9.10 4.63
N HIS A 7 -13.86 8.80 5.75
CA HIS A 7 -13.16 9.84 6.51
C HIS A 7 -11.98 10.44 5.72
N VAL A 8 -11.31 9.63 4.88
CA VAL A 8 -10.23 10.11 4.03
C VAL A 8 -10.79 11.01 2.93
N ILE A 9 -11.92 10.64 2.35
CA ILE A 9 -12.62 11.46 1.34
C ILE A 9 -12.94 12.83 1.94
N GLU A 10 -13.42 12.87 3.18
CA GLU A 10 -13.72 14.12 3.87
C GLU A 10 -12.46 14.96 4.11
N GLN A 11 -11.34 14.31 4.48
CA GLN A 11 -10.07 14.99 4.67
C GLN A 11 -9.57 15.60 3.35
N ILE A 12 -9.69 14.87 2.24
CA ILE A 12 -9.29 15.35 0.92
C ILE A 12 -10.12 16.58 0.54
N ARG A 13 -11.40 16.58 0.88
CA ARG A 13 -12.30 17.70 0.60
C ARG A 13 -11.87 18.96 1.37
N LYS A 14 -11.52 18.80 2.64
CA LYS A 14 -11.14 19.92 3.51
C LYS A 14 -9.70 20.37 3.31
N GLN A 15 -8.80 19.44 3.02
CA GLN A 15 -7.37 19.69 2.87
C GLN A 15 -6.89 19.01 1.59
N PRO A 16 -6.78 19.76 0.49
CA PRO A 16 -6.39 19.17 -0.81
C PRO A 16 -5.04 18.45 -0.79
N GLU A 17 -4.13 18.83 0.10
CA GLU A 17 -2.84 18.14 0.24
C GLU A 17 -2.99 16.68 0.67
N CYS A 18 -4.11 16.31 1.30
CA CYS A 18 -4.38 14.93 1.65
C CYS A 18 -4.59 14.05 0.41
N ARG A 19 -5.01 14.65 -0.70
CA ARG A 19 -5.12 13.92 -1.97
C ARG A 19 -3.74 13.42 -2.42
N LEU A 20 -2.72 14.26 -2.28
CA LEU A 20 -1.37 13.87 -2.65
C LEU A 20 -0.87 12.73 -1.77
N LEU A 21 -1.11 12.81 -0.47
CA LEU A 21 -0.71 11.76 0.46
C LEU A 21 -1.42 10.45 0.15
N TRP A 22 -2.71 10.52 -0.15
CA TRP A 22 -3.47 9.32 -0.57
C TRP A 22 -2.91 8.74 -1.86
N ALA A 23 -2.54 9.59 -2.83
CA ALA A 23 -1.97 9.13 -4.09
C ALA A 23 -0.64 8.40 -3.88
N VAL A 24 0.22 8.91 -3.00
CA VAL A 24 1.49 8.27 -2.66
C VAL A 24 1.24 6.92 -2.00
N LEU A 25 0.31 6.87 -1.05
CA LEU A 25 -0.05 5.62 -0.37
C LEU A 25 -0.59 4.59 -1.35
N GLN A 26 -1.51 5.01 -2.20
CA GLN A 26 -2.12 4.14 -3.21
C GLN A 26 -1.07 3.60 -4.17
N ASP A 27 -0.17 4.46 -4.64
CA ASP A 27 0.90 4.05 -5.55
C ASP A 27 1.81 2.98 -4.93
N GLY A 28 2.21 3.18 -3.67
CA GLY A 28 3.04 2.20 -2.97
C GLY A 28 2.33 0.86 -2.79
N MET A 29 1.06 0.89 -2.41
CA MET A 29 0.28 -0.33 -2.23
C MET A 29 0.03 -1.04 -3.56
N GLU A 30 -0.24 -0.30 -4.62
CA GLU A 30 -0.43 -0.88 -5.96
C GLU A 30 0.86 -1.50 -6.49
N THR A 31 2.01 -0.86 -6.25
CA THR A 31 3.30 -1.40 -6.64
C THR A 31 3.57 -2.72 -5.93
N TYR A 32 3.30 -2.77 -4.62
CA TYR A 32 3.44 -3.99 -3.84
C TYR A 32 2.58 -5.11 -4.41
N ARG A 33 1.32 -4.81 -4.68
CA ARG A 33 0.38 -5.78 -5.21
C ARG A 33 0.76 -6.25 -6.61
N LYS A 34 1.12 -5.30 -7.48
CA LYS A 34 1.42 -5.59 -8.89
C LYS A 34 2.65 -6.47 -9.05
N TYR A 35 3.67 -6.24 -8.25
CA TYR A 35 4.94 -6.94 -8.40
C TYR A 35 5.14 -8.07 -7.40
N THR A 36 4.12 -8.39 -6.60
CA THR A 36 4.19 -9.57 -5.74
C THR A 36 4.32 -10.81 -6.64
N GLY A 37 5.30 -11.65 -6.34
CA GLY A 37 5.57 -12.84 -7.17
C GLY A 37 6.24 -12.55 -8.49
N ALA A 38 6.76 -11.33 -8.71
CA ALA A 38 7.43 -10.99 -9.95
C ALA A 38 8.65 -11.88 -10.21
N THR A 39 8.84 -12.27 -11.47
CA THR A 39 9.96 -13.11 -11.87
C THR A 39 11.10 -12.30 -12.50
N SER A 40 10.81 -11.11 -13.03
CA SER A 40 11.83 -10.25 -13.61
C SER A 40 12.65 -9.56 -12.51
N ARG A 41 13.91 -9.28 -12.82
CA ARG A 41 14.79 -8.59 -11.88
C ARG A 41 14.23 -7.21 -11.51
N ARG A 42 13.73 -6.48 -12.51
CA ARG A 42 13.14 -5.17 -12.29
C ARG A 42 11.90 -5.25 -11.39
N GLY A 43 11.02 -6.21 -11.63
CA GLY A 43 9.81 -6.39 -10.82
C GLY A 43 10.13 -6.77 -9.39
N GLN A 44 11.11 -7.65 -9.19
CA GLN A 44 11.56 -8.02 -7.86
C GLN A 44 12.13 -6.83 -7.09
N ARG A 45 12.88 -5.96 -7.76
CA ARG A 45 13.43 -4.77 -7.17
C ARG A 45 12.32 -3.78 -6.77
N LEU A 46 11.36 -3.57 -7.65
CA LEU A 46 10.23 -2.68 -7.37
C LEU A 46 9.40 -3.20 -6.19
N PHE A 47 9.20 -4.52 -6.14
CA PHE A 47 8.51 -5.13 -5.01
C PHE A 47 9.27 -4.93 -3.70
N ALA A 48 10.59 -5.16 -3.71
CA ALA A 48 11.42 -5.02 -2.52
C ALA A 48 11.41 -3.58 -2.00
N ASP A 49 11.47 -2.60 -2.91
CA ASP A 49 11.42 -1.19 -2.53
C ASP A 49 10.07 -0.83 -1.91
N ALA A 50 8.97 -1.30 -2.51
CA ALA A 50 7.63 -1.06 -1.99
C ALA A 50 7.44 -1.73 -0.63
N GLU A 51 7.91 -2.97 -0.48
CA GLU A 51 7.81 -3.71 0.77
C GLU A 51 8.58 -3.00 1.88
N ARG A 52 9.79 -2.53 1.59
CA ARG A 52 10.60 -1.79 2.55
C ARG A 52 9.87 -0.53 3.01
N TRP A 53 9.32 0.23 2.06
CA TRP A 53 8.59 1.44 2.37
C TRP A 53 7.37 1.17 3.27
N ILE A 54 6.62 0.12 2.97
CA ILE A 54 5.43 -0.25 3.73
C ILE A 54 5.79 -0.72 5.15
N MET A 55 6.88 -1.47 5.30
CA MET A 55 7.26 -2.08 6.57
C MET A 55 8.09 -1.16 7.48
N GLU A 56 8.61 -0.08 6.95
CA GLU A 56 9.45 0.84 7.72
C GLU A 56 8.62 1.68 8.67
N ASN A 57 9.14 1.88 9.89
CA ASN A 57 8.47 2.66 10.94
C ASN A 57 9.18 3.99 11.17
N ASP A 58 9.45 4.73 10.12
CA ASP A 58 10.14 6.02 10.21
C ASP A 58 9.13 7.17 10.16
N PRO A 59 8.83 7.82 11.29
CA PRO A 59 7.88 8.92 11.33
C PRO A 59 8.48 10.28 10.95
N THR A 60 9.79 10.34 10.70
CA THR A 60 10.48 11.61 10.44
C THR A 60 10.26 12.13 9.03
N TRP A 61 9.90 11.26 8.10
CA TRP A 61 9.65 11.63 6.72
C TRP A 61 8.15 11.66 6.43
N LEU A 62 7.66 12.82 5.96
CA LEU A 62 6.23 13.03 5.72
C LEU A 62 5.62 12.00 4.77
N CYS A 63 6.38 11.58 3.76
CA CYS A 63 5.88 10.63 2.76
C CYS A 63 6.18 9.18 3.12
N SER A 64 6.61 8.89 4.36
CA SER A 64 6.74 7.51 4.81
C SER A 64 5.35 6.89 4.99
N PHE A 65 5.27 5.56 4.90
CA PHE A 65 4.01 4.85 5.06
C PHE A 65 3.33 5.18 6.39
N VAL A 66 4.09 5.14 7.47
CA VAL A 66 3.58 5.39 8.82
C VAL A 66 3.07 6.83 8.96
N SER A 67 3.82 7.81 8.44
CA SER A 67 3.43 9.22 8.52
C SER A 67 2.15 9.48 7.72
N ILE A 68 2.04 8.92 6.53
CA ILE A 68 0.84 9.09 5.71
C ILE A 68 -0.36 8.46 6.42
N CYS A 69 -0.21 7.26 6.97
CA CYS A 69 -1.27 6.61 7.72
C CYS A 69 -1.70 7.45 8.91
N HIS A 70 -0.74 8.06 9.62
CA HIS A 70 -1.03 8.92 10.74
C HIS A 70 -1.86 10.14 10.33
N VAL A 71 -1.44 10.83 9.28
CA VAL A 71 -2.15 12.03 8.78
C VAL A 71 -3.55 11.67 8.29
N LEU A 72 -3.70 10.56 7.59
CA LEU A 72 -4.99 10.13 7.04
C LEU A 72 -5.82 9.33 8.04
N GLU A 73 -5.36 9.20 9.28
CA GLU A 73 -6.06 8.45 10.33
C GLU A 73 -6.36 7.03 9.91
N LEU A 74 -5.34 6.38 9.33
CA LEU A 74 -5.41 4.98 8.94
C LEU A 74 -4.54 4.16 9.89
N GLU A 75 -4.96 2.93 10.17
CA GLU A 75 -4.20 2.02 11.03
C GLU A 75 -3.15 1.29 10.19
N PRO A 76 -1.84 1.58 10.39
CA PRO A 76 -0.80 0.96 9.55
C PRO A 76 -0.74 -0.56 9.69
N GLY A 77 -0.98 -1.08 10.90
CA GLY A 77 -0.99 -2.53 11.12
C GLY A 77 -2.08 -3.24 10.33
N TYR A 78 -3.25 -2.63 10.26
CA TYR A 78 -4.36 -3.17 9.47
C TYR A 78 -4.03 -3.21 7.99
N LEU A 79 -3.47 -2.12 7.46
CA LEU A 79 -3.10 -2.06 6.04
C LEU A 79 -1.99 -3.06 5.72
N ARG A 80 -1.00 -3.17 6.60
CA ARG A 80 0.09 -4.14 6.42
C ARG A 80 -0.43 -5.57 6.39
N ALA A 81 -1.33 -5.90 7.30
CA ALA A 81 -1.93 -7.24 7.34
C ALA A 81 -2.72 -7.53 6.07
N ARG A 82 -3.46 -6.54 5.57
CA ARG A 82 -4.22 -6.68 4.34
C ARG A 82 -3.32 -6.89 3.13
N LEU A 83 -2.22 -6.15 3.05
CA LEU A 83 -1.25 -6.29 1.96
C LEU A 83 -0.56 -7.65 2.00
N GLN A 84 -0.22 -8.13 3.20
CA GLN A 84 0.40 -9.44 3.36
C GLN A 84 -0.55 -10.56 2.96
N ARG A 85 -1.84 -10.41 3.22
CA ARG A 85 -2.85 -11.37 2.73
C ARG A 85 -2.90 -11.39 1.22
N TRP A 86 -2.72 -10.24 0.57
CA TRP A 86 -2.68 -10.19 -0.90
C TRP A 86 -1.46 -10.89 -1.46
N ARG A 87 -0.36 -10.92 -0.71
CA ARG A 87 0.84 -11.64 -1.13
C ARG A 87 0.58 -13.13 -1.22
N THR A 88 -0.23 -13.68 -0.32
CA THR A 88 -0.56 -15.11 -0.32
C THR A 88 -1.82 -15.43 -1.13
N THR A 89 -2.84 -14.58 -1.08
CA THR A 89 -4.13 -14.82 -1.72
C THR A 89 -4.04 -14.95 -3.25
N PRO A 90 -3.29 -14.12 -3.99
CA PRO A 90 -3.20 -14.29 -5.44
C PRO A 90 -2.67 -15.66 -5.84
N LEU A 91 -1.68 -16.19 -5.11
CA LEU A 91 -1.16 -17.52 -5.38
C LEU A 91 -2.21 -18.57 -5.15
N ALA A 92 -2.92 -18.48 -4.02
CA ALA A 92 -3.99 -19.41 -3.69
C ALA A 92 -5.12 -19.35 -4.71
N SER A 93 -5.48 -18.16 -5.17
CA SER A 93 -6.50 -17.99 -6.21
C SER A 93 -6.06 -18.59 -7.53
N ALA A 94 -4.81 -18.40 -7.92
CA ALA A 94 -4.27 -18.97 -9.15
C ALA A 94 -4.30 -20.51 -9.09
N LEU A 95 -3.93 -21.07 -7.96
CA LEU A 95 -3.97 -22.52 -7.76
C LEU A 95 -5.41 -23.07 -7.83
N ARG A 96 -6.36 -22.35 -7.26
CA ARG A 96 -7.77 -22.75 -7.33
C ARG A 96 -8.33 -22.66 -8.74
N GLN A 97 -7.93 -21.65 -9.49
CA GLN A 97 -8.36 -21.48 -10.88
C GLN A 97 -7.72 -22.52 -11.78
N ALA A 98 -6.50 -22.94 -11.49
CA ALA A 98 -5.81 -23.97 -12.24
C ALA A 98 -6.40 -25.37 -11.97
N ALA A 99 -7.00 -25.54 -10.85
CA ALA A 99 -7.65 -26.80 -10.51
C ALA A 99 -9.06 -26.86 -11.08
#